data_5cd4aa466eb3d76ce40e10e35ada2974
#
_entry.id   5cd4aa466eb3d76ce40e10e35ada2974
#
_cell.length_a   1.000
_cell.length_b   1.000
_cell.length_c   1.000
_cell.angle_alpha   90.00
_cell.angle_beta   90.00
_cell.angle_gamma   90.00
#
_symmetry.space_group_name_H-M   'P 1'
#
loop_
_entity.id
_entity.type
_entity.pdbx_description
1 polymer ?
#
loop_
_entity_poly.entity_id
_entity_poly.type
_entity_poly.pdbx_seq_one_letter_code
_entity_poly.pdbx_strand_id
1 'polypeptide(L)'
;MAWLETVVCSSQKKVDARFLRILNSHQELKRRQEGCLLAWAAKSVDGQPLFLVQTLYKSRKHLKSVSKIVSEKLDPEHGPLESFMSGPPLVGIFEVDEVQFLDQFKSSEK
;
A
#
# COMPACT_ATOMS: atom_id res chain seq x y z
N MET A 1 -18.01 -7.39 -2.41
CA MET A 1 -17.37 -6.25 -1.70
C MET A 1 -15.85 -6.39 -1.74
N ALA A 2 -15.18 -5.32 -2.06
CA ALA A 2 -13.73 -5.26 -2.05
C ALA A 2 -13.22 -4.79 -0.67
N TRP A 3 -11.94 -5.00 -0.42
CA TRP A 3 -11.30 -4.65 0.86
C TRP A 3 -10.19 -3.64 0.59
N LEU A 4 -10.33 -2.44 1.16
CA LEU A 4 -9.34 -1.38 1.05
C LEU A 4 -8.48 -1.35 2.31
N GLU A 5 -7.19 -1.59 2.15
CA GLU A 5 -6.21 -1.40 3.22
C GLU A 5 -5.57 -0.03 3.06
N THR A 6 -5.62 0.77 4.11
CA THR A 6 -4.99 2.09 4.14
C THR A 6 -3.97 2.11 5.27
N VAL A 7 -2.74 2.47 4.92
CA VAL A 7 -1.65 2.60 5.89
C VAL A 7 -1.11 4.01 5.82
N VAL A 8 -1.02 4.67 6.98
CA VAL A 8 -0.32 5.94 7.12
C VAL A 8 0.88 5.69 8.03
N CYS A 9 2.06 5.98 7.52
CA CYS A 9 3.29 5.71 8.27
C CYS A 9 4.30 6.83 8.07
N SER A 10 5.29 6.88 8.93
CA SER A 10 6.37 7.85 8.85
C SER A 10 7.71 7.15 8.79
N SER A 11 8.65 7.72 8.03
CA SER A 11 9.98 7.17 7.90
C SER A 11 10.94 7.75 8.94
N GLN A 12 12.01 7.02 9.22
CA GLN A 12 13.14 7.55 9.95
C GLN A 12 13.81 8.66 9.16
N LYS A 13 14.53 9.54 9.86
CA LYS A 13 15.27 10.64 9.25
C LYS A 13 16.28 10.12 8.21
N LYS A 14 16.40 10.85 7.10
CA LYS A 14 17.37 10.59 6.03
C LYS A 14 17.13 9.33 5.19
N VAL A 15 16.05 8.59 5.45
CA VAL A 15 15.74 7.39 4.65
C VAL A 15 14.41 7.50 3.88
N ASP A 16 13.79 8.68 3.87
CA ASP A 16 12.48 8.87 3.26
C ASP A 16 12.46 8.54 1.76
N ALA A 17 13.47 8.95 1.00
CA ALA A 17 13.53 8.64 -0.44
C ALA A 17 13.69 7.13 -0.68
N ARG A 18 14.52 6.48 0.10
CA ARG A 18 14.72 5.03 0.02
C ARG A 18 13.45 4.29 0.43
N PHE A 19 12.79 4.77 1.49
CA PHE A 19 11.55 4.17 1.98
C PHE A 19 10.45 4.26 0.91
N LEU A 20 10.31 5.40 0.24
CA LEU A 20 9.35 5.55 -0.84
C LEU A 20 9.61 4.55 -1.98
N ARG A 21 10.87 4.37 -2.37
CA ARG A 21 11.23 3.38 -3.40
C ARG A 21 10.84 1.96 -2.98
N ILE A 22 11.06 1.61 -1.72
CA ILE A 22 10.70 0.29 -1.20
C ILE A 22 9.18 0.12 -1.17
N LEU A 23 8.45 1.13 -0.73
CA LEU A 23 6.98 1.11 -0.74
C LEU A 23 6.45 0.93 -2.17
N ASN A 24 7.02 1.66 -3.14
CA ASN A 24 6.61 1.52 -4.54
C ASN A 24 6.91 0.13 -5.08
N SER A 25 8.02 -0.48 -4.69
CA SER A 25 8.35 -1.86 -5.06
C SER A 25 7.32 -2.85 -4.51
N HIS A 26 6.91 -2.67 -3.25
CA HIS A 26 5.86 -3.49 -2.65
C HIS A 26 4.54 -3.35 -3.40
N GLN A 27 4.13 -2.12 -3.68
CA GLN A 27 2.86 -1.87 -4.34
C GLN A 27 2.85 -2.37 -5.78
N GLU A 28 3.96 -2.24 -6.49
CA GLU A 28 4.08 -2.76 -7.84
C GLU A 28 3.98 -4.29 -7.87
N LEU A 29 4.64 -4.96 -6.94
CA LEU A 29 4.55 -6.41 -6.85
C LEU A 29 3.14 -6.87 -6.47
N LYS A 30 2.46 -6.13 -5.58
CA LYS A 30 1.07 -6.40 -5.22
C LYS A 30 0.15 -6.32 -6.45
N ARG A 31 0.35 -5.31 -7.31
CA ARG A 31 -0.47 -5.14 -8.52
C ARG A 31 -0.39 -6.34 -9.46
N ARG A 32 0.70 -7.09 -9.43
CA ARG A 32 0.91 -8.27 -10.27
C ARG A 32 0.25 -9.53 -9.71
N GLN A 33 -0.22 -9.48 -8.47
CA GLN A 33 -0.82 -10.65 -7.84
C GLN A 33 -2.31 -10.73 -8.14
N GLU A 34 -2.79 -11.96 -8.33
CA GLU A 34 -4.23 -12.19 -8.45
C GLU A 34 -4.94 -11.73 -7.19
N GLY A 35 -6.05 -11.04 -7.35
CA GLY A 35 -6.84 -10.55 -6.24
C GLY A 35 -6.50 -9.14 -5.78
N CYS A 36 -5.44 -8.54 -6.33
CA CYS A 36 -5.14 -7.13 -6.10
C CYS A 36 -5.76 -6.30 -7.25
N LEU A 37 -6.64 -5.39 -6.90
CA LEU A 37 -7.33 -4.55 -7.89
C LEU A 37 -6.57 -3.24 -8.14
N LEU A 38 -6.09 -2.60 -7.08
CA LEU A 38 -5.34 -1.34 -7.15
C LEU A 38 -4.31 -1.33 -6.03
N ALA A 39 -3.16 -0.70 -6.28
CA ALA A 39 -2.13 -0.52 -5.25
C ALA A 39 -1.27 0.69 -5.61
N TRP A 40 -1.06 1.57 -4.64
CA TRP A 40 -0.22 2.75 -4.82
C TRP A 40 0.35 3.21 -3.49
N ALA A 41 1.38 4.06 -3.57
CA ALA A 41 1.95 4.73 -2.42
C ALA A 41 2.21 6.19 -2.80
N ALA A 42 2.16 7.07 -1.80
CA ALA A 42 2.38 8.50 -2.00
C ALA A 42 3.10 9.08 -0.79
N LYS A 43 3.89 10.12 -1.03
CA LYS A 43 4.56 10.88 0.02
C LYS A 43 3.83 12.19 0.23
N SER A 44 3.78 12.64 1.49
CA SER A 44 3.23 13.96 1.82
C SER A 44 3.97 15.07 1.07
N VAL A 45 3.24 16.10 0.64
CA VAL A 45 3.79 17.23 -0.12
C VAL A 45 4.24 18.39 0.76
N ASP A 46 4.00 18.32 2.07
CA ASP A 46 4.28 19.42 3.00
C ASP A 46 5.64 19.30 3.70
N GLY A 47 6.51 18.42 3.21
CA GLY A 47 7.84 18.21 3.77
C GLY A 47 7.88 17.29 4.98
N GLN A 48 6.74 16.76 5.41
CA GLN A 48 6.70 15.79 6.50
C GLN A 48 7.11 14.41 6.00
N PRO A 49 7.78 13.58 6.82
CA PRO A 49 8.17 12.24 6.42
C PRO A 49 7.00 11.26 6.53
N LEU A 50 5.86 11.63 5.98
CA LEU A 50 4.61 10.85 6.00
C LEU A 50 4.33 10.21 4.65
N PHE A 51 3.82 9.00 4.70
CA PHE A 51 3.52 8.20 3.52
C PHE A 51 2.13 7.61 3.64
N LEU A 52 1.42 7.58 2.52
CA LEU A 52 0.13 6.92 2.39
C LEU A 52 0.31 5.70 1.50
N VAL A 53 -0.14 4.54 1.97
CA VAL A 53 -0.09 3.30 1.20
C VAL A 53 -1.50 2.74 1.14
N GLN A 54 -2.02 2.54 -0.06
CA GLN A 54 -3.37 1.99 -0.23
C GLN A 54 -3.35 0.82 -1.18
N THR A 55 -4.10 -0.21 -0.84
CA THR A 55 -4.24 -1.41 -1.65
C THR A 55 -5.70 -1.86 -1.62
N LEU A 56 -6.28 -2.08 -2.80
CA LEU A 56 -7.64 -2.60 -2.93
C LEU A 56 -7.58 -4.06 -3.34
N TYR A 57 -8.19 -4.93 -2.54
CA TYR A 57 -8.22 -6.37 -2.77
C TYR A 57 -9.65 -6.83 -3.06
N LYS A 58 -9.78 -7.89 -3.86
CA LYS A 58 -11.08 -8.50 -4.16
C LYS A 58 -11.77 -9.04 -2.91
N SER A 59 -11.00 -9.55 -1.94
CA SER A 59 -11.54 -10.17 -0.74
C SER A 59 -10.52 -10.13 0.39
N ARG A 60 -10.99 -10.43 1.60
CA ARG A 60 -10.14 -10.55 2.78
C ARG A 60 -9.05 -11.62 2.61
N LYS A 61 -9.39 -12.72 1.96
CA LYS A 61 -8.44 -13.81 1.69
C LYS A 61 -7.28 -13.30 0.85
N HIS A 62 -7.57 -12.50 -0.18
CA HIS A 62 -6.54 -11.93 -1.05
C HIS A 62 -5.66 -10.93 -0.31
N LEU A 63 -6.24 -10.15 0.60
CA LEU A 63 -5.44 -9.23 1.43
C LEU A 63 -4.34 -10.00 2.17
N LYS A 64 -4.69 -11.10 2.82
CA LYS A 64 -3.73 -11.91 3.57
C LYS A 64 -2.71 -12.59 2.67
N SER A 65 -3.17 -13.24 1.58
CA SER A 65 -2.28 -14.00 0.69
C SER A 65 -1.33 -13.10 -0.08
N VAL A 66 -1.80 -11.98 -0.62
CA VAL A 66 -0.97 -11.05 -1.40
C VAL A 66 0.07 -10.40 -0.50
N SER A 67 -0.32 -9.94 0.69
CA SER A 67 0.61 -9.33 1.64
C SER A 67 1.73 -10.30 2.02
N LYS A 68 1.39 -11.56 2.26
CA LYS A 68 2.37 -12.59 2.59
C LYS A 68 3.35 -12.85 1.45
N ILE A 69 2.85 -13.01 0.22
CA ILE A 69 3.68 -13.26 -0.96
C ILE A 69 4.69 -12.11 -1.15
N VAL A 70 4.23 -10.88 -1.05
CA VAL A 70 5.05 -9.70 -1.26
C VAL A 70 6.12 -9.57 -0.17
N SER A 71 5.76 -9.76 1.10
CA SER A 71 6.71 -9.71 2.20
C SER A 71 7.77 -10.79 2.09
N GLU A 72 7.38 -12.03 1.78
CA GLU A 72 8.33 -13.13 1.62
C GLU A 72 9.34 -12.88 0.50
N LYS A 73 8.92 -12.18 -0.55
CA LYS A 73 9.79 -11.90 -1.69
C LYS A 73 10.70 -10.70 -1.47
N LEU A 74 10.22 -9.64 -0.84
CA LEU A 74 10.95 -8.38 -0.72
C LEU A 74 11.68 -8.18 0.61
N ASP A 75 11.19 -8.74 1.70
CA ASP A 75 11.84 -8.57 3.01
C ASP A 75 13.28 -9.10 3.05
N PRO A 76 13.62 -10.24 2.37
CA PRO A 76 15.02 -10.67 2.33
C PRO A 76 15.95 -9.67 1.65
N GLU A 77 15.45 -8.87 0.71
CA GLU A 77 16.26 -7.87 -0.01
C GLU A 77 16.42 -6.57 0.76
N HIS A 78 15.37 -6.11 1.43
CA HIS A 78 15.31 -4.77 2.02
C HIS A 78 15.14 -4.77 3.53
N GLY A 79 14.79 -5.91 4.12
CA GLY A 79 14.35 -6.00 5.51
C GLY A 79 12.86 -5.65 5.63
N PRO A 80 12.26 -5.88 6.79
CA PRO A 80 10.84 -5.57 7.02
C PRO A 80 10.60 -4.07 6.94
N LEU A 81 9.42 -3.67 6.41
CA LEU A 81 9.06 -2.27 6.25
C LEU A 81 9.14 -1.49 7.56
N GLU A 82 8.79 -2.14 8.67
CA GLU A 82 8.80 -1.51 9.99
C GLU A 82 10.19 -1.01 10.39
N SER A 83 11.24 -1.62 9.86
CA SER A 83 12.63 -1.20 10.17
C SER A 83 12.96 0.20 9.65
N PHE A 84 12.20 0.72 8.68
CA PHE A 84 12.39 2.06 8.11
C PHE A 84 11.46 3.09 8.73
N MET A 85 10.52 2.66 9.56
CA MET A 85 9.51 3.54 10.16
C MET A 85 10.04 4.19 11.44
N SER A 86 9.59 5.42 11.70
CA SER A 86 9.93 6.14 12.92
C SER A 86 9.03 5.77 14.10
N GLY A 87 7.93 5.08 13.83
CA GLY A 87 6.98 4.64 14.84
C GLY A 87 5.99 3.66 14.25
N PRO A 88 5.01 3.17 15.04
CA PRO A 88 4.03 2.22 14.52
C PRO A 88 3.14 2.87 13.45
N PRO A 89 2.80 2.15 12.38
CA PRO A 89 1.90 2.67 11.35
C PRO A 89 0.45 2.70 11.85
N LEU A 90 -0.32 3.60 11.28
CA LEU A 90 -1.78 3.61 11.44
C LEU A 90 -2.38 2.81 10.29
N VAL A 91 -3.09 1.74 10.61
CA VAL A 91 -3.67 0.84 9.61
C VAL A 91 -5.18 0.79 9.74
N GLY A 92 -5.89 0.98 8.64
CA GLY A 92 -7.34 0.82 8.56
C GLY A 92 -7.69 -0.12 7.43
N ILE A 93 -8.69 -0.97 7.65
CA ILE A 93 -9.21 -1.88 6.63
C ILE A 93 -10.71 -1.61 6.49
N PHE A 94 -11.14 -1.34 5.27
CA PHE A 94 -12.50 -0.91 4.97
C PHE A 94 -13.12 -1.79 3.89
N GLU A 95 -14.39 -2.15 4.07
CA GLU A 95 -15.15 -2.75 2.99
C GLU A 95 -15.64 -1.65 2.05
N VAL A 96 -15.46 -1.84 0.76
CA VAL A 96 -15.93 -0.89 -0.25
C VAL A 96 -16.69 -1.63 -1.34
N ASP A 97 -17.67 -0.96 -1.93
CA ASP A 97 -18.35 -1.45 -3.12
C ASP A 97 -17.41 -1.23 -4.32
N GLU A 98 -16.84 -2.32 -4.83
CA GLU A 98 -15.84 -2.20 -5.90
C GLU A 98 -16.43 -1.59 -7.18
N VAL A 99 -17.70 -1.87 -7.49
CA VAL A 99 -18.34 -1.30 -8.68
C VAL A 99 -18.47 0.22 -8.53
N GLN A 100 -18.98 0.67 -7.41
CA GLN A 100 -19.13 2.10 -7.12
C GLN A 100 -17.78 2.81 -7.09
N PHE A 101 -16.79 2.18 -6.46
CA PHE A 101 -15.44 2.74 -6.37
C PHE A 101 -14.81 2.93 -7.74
N LEU A 102 -14.86 1.88 -8.58
CA LEU A 102 -14.26 1.90 -9.91
C LEU A 102 -15.02 2.83 -10.87
N ASP A 103 -16.34 2.96 -10.72
CA ASP A 103 -17.13 3.87 -11.54
C ASP A 103 -16.71 5.33 -11.35
N GLN A 104 -16.25 5.70 -10.16
CA GLN A 104 -15.75 7.06 -9.93
C GLN A 104 -14.50 7.37 -10.74
N PHE A 105 -13.63 6.39 -10.92
CA PHE A 105 -12.46 6.56 -11.81
C PHE A 105 -12.87 6.76 -13.25
N LYS A 106 -13.85 6.00 -13.74
CA LYS A 106 -14.38 6.16 -15.10
C LYS A 106 -14.99 7.54 -15.30
N SER A 107 -15.72 8.03 -14.31
CA SER A 107 -16.34 9.37 -14.37
C SER A 107 -15.30 10.48 -14.45
N SER A 108 -14.16 10.32 -13.79
CA SER A 108 -13.10 11.33 -13.77
C SER A 108 -12.31 11.39 -15.09
N GLU A 109 -12.43 10.38 -15.94
CA GLU A 109 -11.75 10.34 -17.24
C GLU A 109 -12.46 11.12 -18.35
N LYS A 110 -13.64 11.64 -18.08
CA LYS A 110 -14.43 12.39 -19.06
C LYS A 110 -13.89 13.80 -19.26
#